data_bfa12c6f6400670e5d0beac8e89ad4b9
#
_entry.id   bfa12c6f6400670e5d0beac8e89ad4b9
#
_cell.length_a   1.000
_cell.length_b   1.000
_cell.length_c   1.000
_cell.angle_alpha   90.00
_cell.angle_beta   90.00
_cell.angle_gamma   90.00
#
_symmetry.space_group_name_H-M   'P 1'
#
loop_
_entity.id
_entity.type
_entity.pdbx_description
1 polymer ?
#
loop_
_entity_poly.entity_id
_entity_poly.type
_entity_poly.pdbx_seq_one_letter_code
_entity_poly.pdbx_strand_id
1 'polypeptide(L)'
;MGEPRRQQLGQGATVLSLELEEAPLVCIEFWCRAGSRFESEAESGLAHFLEHMVFKGSRRLAAGEFDRRIEALGGSSNAATGFDDVHYHLLIPPAAAAEGLALLLDLVLEPRLEAAAFDLERQVVLEELAQSEDQPDEVALQHLLSLACPDHAYGRPILGRREALLAHTPEEMADFHGRLYGANRCVLALTGALADAGLDAVLESCALSRLAALPELPDSAPLRVEPGELRLTLPRLESARLLMAWAMPAACDLDGVMGADLATSLLAEGRRSRLVDRLREQLRIVESVDLDLHVMESGSLALLEAICEPDELPAVRREIGAVLHNLTAGAIGPAEWQRCRHLVANGYRFSLESPAGMAGLIGSQALWQRRLPLAAPLQALDGWAGERLVEEIMPRLDPARAAVLEALPA
;
A
#
# COMPACT_ATOMS: atom_id res chain seq x y z
N MET A 1 2.58 -17.56 -19.57
CA MET A 1 2.86 -16.15 -19.25
C MET A 1 4.36 -15.99 -19.22
N GLY A 2 4.93 -15.00 -19.92
CA GLY A 2 6.36 -14.72 -19.93
C GLY A 2 6.83 -14.15 -18.60
N GLU A 3 8.14 -14.24 -18.33
CA GLU A 3 8.75 -13.53 -17.20
C GLU A 3 9.02 -12.06 -17.59
N PRO A 4 8.94 -11.10 -16.65
CA PRO A 4 9.25 -9.71 -16.92
C PRO A 4 10.71 -9.55 -17.37
N ARG A 5 10.92 -8.88 -18.51
CA ARG A 5 12.26 -8.44 -18.91
C ARG A 5 12.71 -7.32 -17.95
N ARG A 6 13.88 -7.47 -17.37
CA ARG A 6 14.47 -6.48 -16.47
C ARG A 6 15.66 -5.81 -17.15
N GLN A 7 15.72 -4.50 -17.11
CA GLN A 7 16.87 -3.70 -17.52
C GLN A 7 17.19 -2.62 -16.50
N GLN A 8 18.43 -2.19 -16.46
CA GLN A 8 18.86 -1.03 -15.68
C GLN A 8 18.99 0.16 -16.60
N LEU A 9 18.48 1.31 -16.21
CA LEU A 9 18.54 2.54 -16.95
C LEU A 9 19.43 3.55 -16.21
N GLY A 10 20.30 4.24 -16.93
CA GLY A 10 21.17 5.27 -16.35
C GLY A 10 22.00 4.75 -15.16
N GLN A 11 21.91 5.42 -14.03
CA GLN A 11 22.67 5.11 -12.82
C GLN A 11 21.91 4.19 -11.84
N GLY A 12 21.06 3.31 -12.32
CA GLY A 12 20.49 2.24 -11.50
C GLY A 12 18.98 2.18 -11.42
N ALA A 13 18.23 3.00 -12.18
CA ALA A 13 16.79 2.87 -12.25
C ALA A 13 16.40 1.51 -12.85
N THR A 14 15.49 0.81 -12.17
CA THR A 14 15.02 -0.50 -12.65
C THR A 14 13.83 -0.31 -13.58
N VAL A 15 13.92 -0.88 -14.80
CA VAL A 15 12.77 -0.97 -15.71
C VAL A 15 12.39 -2.43 -15.87
N LEU A 16 11.10 -2.72 -15.69
CA LEU A 16 10.48 -4.02 -15.88
C LEU A 16 9.49 -3.92 -17.02
N SER A 17 9.57 -4.81 -17.98
CA SER A 17 8.65 -4.86 -19.12
C SER A 17 8.06 -6.26 -19.24
N LEU A 18 6.72 -6.34 -19.30
CA LEU A 18 6.00 -7.58 -19.51
C LEU A 18 5.08 -7.44 -20.73
N GLU A 19 5.45 -8.12 -21.81
CA GLU A 19 4.69 -8.14 -23.04
C GLU A 19 3.40 -8.96 -22.88
N LEU A 20 2.27 -8.37 -23.26
CA LEU A 20 0.96 -8.97 -23.33
C LEU A 20 0.34 -8.60 -24.69
N GLU A 21 0.69 -9.35 -25.73
CA GLU A 21 0.41 -9.03 -27.14
C GLU A 21 -1.05 -8.65 -27.44
N GLU A 22 -2.01 -9.29 -26.77
CA GLU A 22 -3.44 -9.08 -26.99
C GLU A 22 -4.06 -8.07 -26.02
N ALA A 23 -3.27 -7.45 -25.13
CA ALA A 23 -3.82 -6.48 -24.19
C ALA A 23 -4.28 -5.21 -24.92
N PRO A 24 -5.52 -4.74 -24.68
CA PRO A 24 -6.04 -3.54 -25.35
C PRO A 24 -5.40 -2.25 -24.82
N LEU A 25 -4.72 -2.32 -23.68
CA LEU A 25 -4.10 -1.20 -22.98
C LEU A 25 -2.68 -1.53 -22.54
N VAL A 26 -1.89 -0.49 -22.36
CA VAL A 26 -0.61 -0.52 -21.67
C VAL A 26 -0.79 0.13 -20.30
N CYS A 27 -0.28 -0.53 -19.27
CA CYS A 27 -0.12 0.04 -17.95
C CYS A 27 1.33 0.47 -17.74
N ILE A 28 1.52 1.69 -17.30
CA ILE A 28 2.79 2.29 -16.94
C ILE A 28 2.71 2.66 -15.48
N GLU A 29 3.56 2.08 -14.63
CA GLU A 29 3.65 2.44 -13.23
C GLU A 29 5.06 2.88 -12.88
N PHE A 30 5.17 4.07 -12.33
CA PHE A 30 6.40 4.59 -11.76
C PHE A 30 6.34 4.53 -10.24
N TRP A 31 7.27 3.82 -9.64
CA TRP A 31 7.40 3.62 -8.20
C TRP A 31 8.65 4.29 -7.68
N CYS A 32 8.57 4.93 -6.54
CA CYS A 32 9.71 5.52 -5.86
C CYS A 32 9.67 5.24 -4.35
N ARG A 33 10.81 4.90 -3.76
CA ARG A 33 10.95 4.75 -2.30
C ARG A 33 11.01 6.14 -1.66
N ALA A 34 9.86 6.81 -1.61
CA ALA A 34 9.70 8.20 -1.17
C ALA A 34 8.42 8.41 -0.35
N GLY A 35 7.92 7.37 0.31
CA GLY A 35 6.72 7.44 1.14
C GLY A 35 6.94 8.20 2.45
N SER A 36 5.88 8.31 3.25
CA SER A 36 5.84 9.13 4.47
C SER A 36 6.82 8.69 5.56
N ARG A 37 7.30 7.44 5.55
CA ARG A 37 8.29 7.00 6.53
C ARG A 37 9.65 7.70 6.42
N PHE A 38 9.96 8.27 5.26
CA PHE A 38 11.21 8.98 5.02
C PHE A 38 11.17 10.46 5.44
N GLU A 39 10.03 10.89 5.94
CA GLU A 39 9.82 12.21 6.53
C GLU A 39 10.41 12.28 7.95
N SER A 40 11.04 13.39 8.28
CA SER A 40 11.23 13.81 9.66
C SER A 40 9.91 14.30 10.25
N GLU A 41 9.85 14.55 11.56
CA GLU A 41 8.63 15.14 12.15
C GLU A 41 8.28 16.51 11.60
N ALA A 42 9.28 17.30 11.23
CA ALA A 42 9.08 18.61 10.62
C ALA A 42 8.57 18.51 9.18
N GLU A 43 8.84 17.39 8.49
CA GLU A 43 8.42 17.11 7.12
C GLU A 43 7.08 16.37 7.03
N SER A 44 6.37 16.20 8.15
CA SER A 44 5.12 15.42 8.21
C SER A 44 4.11 15.85 7.14
N GLY A 45 3.71 14.93 6.27
CA GLY A 45 2.78 15.14 5.15
C GLY A 45 3.44 15.66 3.86
N LEU A 46 4.76 15.80 3.82
CA LEU A 46 5.45 16.37 2.66
C LEU A 46 5.47 15.40 1.47
N ALA A 47 5.52 14.09 1.71
CA ALA A 47 5.46 13.08 0.66
C ALA A 47 4.12 13.13 -0.08
N HIS A 48 3.01 13.16 0.65
CA HIS A 48 1.68 13.27 0.09
C HIS A 48 1.45 14.63 -0.59
N PHE A 49 1.88 15.71 0.04
CA PHE A 49 1.78 17.03 -0.56
C PHE A 49 2.60 17.15 -1.86
N LEU A 50 3.78 16.52 -1.93
CA LEU A 50 4.58 16.44 -3.17
C LEU A 50 3.83 15.68 -4.27
N GLU A 51 3.13 14.59 -3.95
CA GLU A 51 2.29 13.88 -4.90
C GLU A 51 1.29 14.82 -5.58
N HIS A 52 0.57 15.62 -4.81
CA HIS A 52 -0.34 16.66 -5.32
C HIS A 52 0.37 17.68 -6.20
N MET A 53 1.53 18.16 -5.73
CA MET A 53 2.29 19.20 -6.45
C MET A 53 2.89 18.71 -7.77
N VAL A 54 3.20 17.42 -7.89
CA VAL A 54 3.65 16.81 -9.14
C VAL A 54 2.64 17.06 -10.25
N PHE A 55 1.33 16.93 -10.00
CA PHE A 55 0.27 17.19 -11.00
C PHE A 55 0.05 18.67 -11.32
N LYS A 56 0.70 19.60 -10.62
CA LYS A 56 0.61 21.05 -10.94
C LYS A 56 1.54 21.47 -12.06
N GLY A 57 2.20 20.52 -12.72
CA GLY A 57 3.00 20.71 -13.93
C GLY A 57 4.48 20.43 -13.71
N SER A 58 5.20 20.43 -14.83
CA SER A 58 6.63 20.20 -14.90
C SER A 58 7.35 21.38 -15.55
N ARG A 59 8.66 21.24 -15.78
CA ARG A 59 9.40 22.24 -16.56
C ARG A 59 8.86 22.44 -17.97
N ARG A 60 8.18 21.41 -18.54
CA ARG A 60 7.67 21.42 -19.93
C ARG A 60 6.15 21.47 -20.01
N LEU A 61 5.46 21.11 -18.93
CA LEU A 61 4.00 21.04 -18.88
C LEU A 61 3.46 22.14 -17.97
N ALA A 62 2.47 22.88 -18.46
CA ALA A 62 1.71 23.78 -17.63
C ALA A 62 0.79 23.01 -16.65
N ALA A 63 0.29 23.66 -15.62
CA ALA A 63 -0.67 23.07 -14.70
C ALA A 63 -1.92 22.56 -15.45
N GLY A 64 -2.35 21.33 -15.16
CA GLY A 64 -3.48 20.66 -15.81
C GLY A 64 -3.23 20.22 -17.26
N GLU A 65 -2.05 20.47 -17.81
CA GLU A 65 -1.73 20.06 -19.19
C GLU A 65 -1.52 18.54 -19.28
N PHE A 66 -0.95 17.94 -18.27
CA PHE A 66 -0.76 16.48 -18.20
C PHE A 66 -2.10 15.78 -18.31
N ASP A 67 -3.04 16.08 -17.43
CA ASP A 67 -4.36 15.42 -17.39
C ASP A 67 -5.10 15.59 -18.71
N ARG A 68 -5.14 16.84 -19.22
CA ARG A 68 -5.79 17.15 -20.49
C ARG A 68 -5.18 16.35 -21.67
N ARG A 69 -3.85 16.16 -21.69
CA ARG A 69 -3.18 15.38 -22.75
C ARG A 69 -3.44 13.89 -22.59
N ILE A 70 -3.36 13.35 -21.37
CA ILE A 70 -3.65 11.95 -21.12
C ILE A 70 -5.11 11.60 -21.47
N GLU A 71 -6.06 12.43 -21.08
CA GLU A 71 -7.46 12.26 -21.47
C GLU A 71 -7.65 12.31 -23.00
N ALA A 72 -7.00 13.25 -23.69
CA ALA A 72 -7.06 13.35 -25.16
C ALA A 72 -6.46 12.13 -25.86
N LEU A 73 -5.52 11.44 -25.24
CA LEU A 73 -4.93 10.18 -25.71
C LEU A 73 -5.77 8.95 -25.35
N GLY A 74 -6.88 9.14 -24.63
CA GLY A 74 -7.75 8.06 -24.16
C GLY A 74 -7.20 7.30 -22.97
N GLY A 75 -6.28 7.90 -22.20
CA GLY A 75 -5.69 7.35 -21.00
C GLY A 75 -6.37 7.83 -19.72
N SER A 76 -6.01 7.18 -18.61
CA SER A 76 -6.35 7.61 -17.26
C SER A 76 -5.10 7.48 -16.38
N SER A 77 -4.95 8.40 -15.42
CA SER A 77 -3.84 8.44 -14.49
C SER A 77 -4.33 8.50 -13.05
N ASN A 78 -3.52 8.02 -12.13
CA ASN A 78 -3.72 8.14 -10.70
C ASN A 78 -2.37 8.09 -9.99
N ALA A 79 -2.34 8.44 -8.71
CA ALA A 79 -1.18 8.27 -7.86
C ALA A 79 -1.61 7.89 -6.45
N ALA A 80 -0.69 7.37 -5.66
CA ALA A 80 -0.92 7.14 -4.25
C ALA A 80 0.40 7.21 -3.47
N THR A 81 0.33 7.79 -2.29
CA THR A 81 1.40 7.86 -1.32
C THR A 81 1.16 6.86 -0.20
N GLY A 82 2.06 5.92 -0.04
CA GLY A 82 2.09 4.97 1.07
C GLY A 82 3.10 5.36 2.15
N PHE A 83 3.29 4.46 3.10
CA PHE A 83 4.37 4.61 4.09
C PHE A 83 5.75 4.47 3.45
N ASP A 84 5.95 3.47 2.60
CA ASP A 84 7.26 3.11 2.03
C ASP A 84 7.54 3.77 0.69
N ASP A 85 6.51 4.05 -0.08
CA ASP A 85 6.62 4.45 -1.46
C ASP A 85 5.57 5.49 -1.85
N VAL A 86 5.83 6.08 -2.99
CA VAL A 86 4.84 6.78 -3.80
C VAL A 86 4.83 6.14 -5.18
N HIS A 87 3.65 5.94 -5.76
CA HIS A 87 3.54 5.42 -7.10
C HIS A 87 2.57 6.23 -7.96
N TYR A 88 2.88 6.30 -9.25
CA TYR A 88 2.11 7.00 -10.26
C TYR A 88 1.72 6.00 -11.33
N HIS A 89 0.43 5.93 -11.61
CA HIS A 89 -0.19 4.96 -12.50
C HIS A 89 -0.74 5.64 -13.73
N LEU A 90 -0.50 5.04 -14.90
CA LEU A 90 -1.05 5.47 -16.18
C LEU A 90 -1.55 4.25 -16.95
N LEU A 91 -2.81 4.26 -17.34
CA LEU A 91 -3.40 3.27 -18.23
C LEU A 91 -3.75 3.94 -19.54
N ILE A 92 -3.24 3.43 -20.67
CA ILE A 92 -3.27 4.14 -21.95
C ILE A 92 -3.31 3.16 -23.15
N PRO A 93 -3.93 3.53 -24.29
CA PRO A 93 -3.83 2.71 -25.50
C PRO A 93 -2.38 2.53 -25.99
N PRO A 94 -2.01 1.37 -26.55
CA PRO A 94 -0.63 1.09 -26.97
C PRO A 94 -0.02 2.13 -27.91
N ALA A 95 -0.81 2.65 -28.85
CA ALA A 95 -0.36 3.66 -29.81
C ALA A 95 0.03 5.01 -29.15
N ALA A 96 -0.44 5.27 -27.92
CA ALA A 96 -0.16 6.49 -27.18
C ALA A 96 0.83 6.25 -26.02
N ALA A 97 1.28 5.02 -25.80
CA ALA A 97 2.08 4.66 -24.63
C ALA A 97 3.42 5.40 -24.57
N ALA A 98 4.09 5.62 -25.69
CA ALA A 98 5.35 6.38 -25.74
C ALA A 98 5.16 7.83 -25.31
N GLU A 99 4.11 8.49 -25.80
CA GLU A 99 3.78 9.86 -25.38
C GLU A 99 3.39 9.91 -23.90
N GLY A 100 2.54 9.00 -23.44
CA GLY A 100 2.12 8.89 -22.05
C GLY A 100 3.31 8.66 -21.10
N LEU A 101 4.23 7.76 -21.46
CA LEU A 101 5.45 7.52 -20.68
C LEU A 101 6.32 8.78 -20.60
N ALA A 102 6.52 9.47 -21.73
CA ALA A 102 7.32 10.70 -21.75
C ALA A 102 6.70 11.80 -20.85
N LEU A 103 5.38 11.96 -20.92
CA LEU A 103 4.63 12.91 -20.07
C LEU A 103 4.73 12.57 -18.59
N LEU A 104 4.54 11.30 -18.23
CA LEU A 104 4.59 10.85 -16.83
C LEU A 104 5.98 11.06 -16.23
N LEU A 105 7.03 10.64 -16.94
CA LEU A 105 8.41 10.79 -16.45
C LEU A 105 8.86 12.25 -16.35
N ASP A 106 8.42 13.12 -17.27
CA ASP A 106 8.66 14.56 -17.17
C ASP A 106 7.95 15.17 -15.96
N LEU A 107 6.70 14.80 -15.74
CA LEU A 107 5.88 15.28 -14.63
C LEU A 107 6.48 14.90 -13.28
N VAL A 108 6.81 13.62 -13.10
CA VAL A 108 7.25 13.09 -11.80
C VAL A 108 8.71 13.46 -11.47
N LEU A 109 9.59 13.49 -12.46
CA LEU A 109 11.02 13.66 -12.23
C LEU A 109 11.49 15.12 -12.36
N GLU A 110 10.72 15.98 -13.02
CA GLU A 110 11.03 17.39 -13.18
C GLU A 110 9.85 18.31 -12.78
N PRO A 111 9.23 18.09 -11.60
CA PRO A 111 8.06 18.85 -11.18
C PRO A 111 8.38 20.34 -11.05
N ARG A 112 7.36 21.18 -11.31
CA ARG A 112 7.44 22.63 -11.19
C ARG A 112 6.79 23.08 -9.89
N LEU A 113 7.61 23.29 -8.89
CA LEU A 113 7.15 23.64 -7.54
C LEU A 113 7.02 25.17 -7.39
N GLU A 114 6.08 25.78 -8.11
CA GLU A 114 5.87 27.23 -8.05
C GLU A 114 5.11 27.64 -6.78
N ALA A 115 5.57 28.71 -6.13
CA ALA A 115 5.02 29.19 -4.87
C ALA A 115 3.50 29.46 -4.94
N ALA A 116 3.00 30.05 -6.04
CA ALA A 116 1.58 30.33 -6.20
C ALA A 116 0.73 29.06 -6.30
N ALA A 117 1.20 28.04 -7.03
CA ALA A 117 0.54 26.74 -7.11
C ALA A 117 0.63 25.97 -5.78
N PHE A 118 1.78 26.08 -5.11
CA PHE A 118 2.02 25.46 -3.81
C PHE A 118 1.07 25.99 -2.73
N ASP A 119 0.86 27.30 -2.67
CA ASP A 119 -0.05 27.91 -1.68
C ASP A 119 -1.52 27.52 -1.95
N LEU A 120 -1.91 27.42 -3.21
CA LEU A 120 -3.25 26.94 -3.56
C LEU A 120 -3.44 25.48 -3.19
N GLU A 121 -2.47 24.63 -3.54
CA GLU A 121 -2.57 23.20 -3.29
C GLU A 121 -2.44 22.86 -1.80
N ARG A 122 -1.70 23.65 -1.03
CA ARG A 122 -1.69 23.54 0.43
C ARG A 122 -3.10 23.62 1.01
N GLN A 123 -3.96 24.48 0.46
CA GLN A 123 -5.35 24.57 0.93
C GLN A 123 -6.12 23.30 0.60
N VAL A 124 -5.89 22.69 -0.56
CA VAL A 124 -6.51 21.41 -0.95
C VAL A 124 -6.10 20.29 0.00
N VAL A 125 -4.80 20.16 0.29
CA VAL A 125 -4.28 19.14 1.23
C VAL A 125 -4.80 19.38 2.66
N LEU A 126 -4.93 20.64 3.10
CA LEU A 126 -5.51 20.98 4.40
C LEU A 126 -7.00 20.66 4.48
N GLU A 127 -7.76 20.82 3.38
CA GLU A 127 -9.16 20.43 3.30
C GLU A 127 -9.31 18.89 3.31
N GLU A 128 -8.42 18.17 2.62
CA GLU A 128 -8.39 16.71 2.66
C GLU A 128 -8.08 16.20 4.07
N LEU A 129 -7.09 16.78 4.74
CA LEU A 129 -6.80 16.46 6.14
C LEU A 129 -8.03 16.72 7.04
N ALA A 130 -8.72 17.85 6.85
CA ALA A 130 -9.93 18.14 7.62
C ALA A 130 -11.07 17.15 7.33
N GLN A 131 -11.21 16.69 6.07
CA GLN A 131 -12.17 15.66 5.73
C GLN A 131 -11.82 14.32 6.39
N SER A 132 -10.55 13.92 6.41
CA SER A 132 -10.09 12.71 7.10
C SER A 132 -10.32 12.81 8.62
N GLU A 133 -10.01 13.97 9.24
CA GLU A 133 -10.29 14.24 10.66
C GLU A 133 -11.80 14.21 11.01
N ASP A 134 -12.67 14.40 10.02
CA ASP A 134 -14.14 14.29 10.15
C ASP A 134 -14.68 12.87 9.95
N GLN A 135 -13.86 11.91 9.46
CA GLN A 135 -14.22 10.51 9.24
C GLN A 135 -13.87 9.66 10.46
N PRO A 136 -14.85 9.16 11.23
CA PRO A 136 -14.57 8.45 12.48
C PRO A 136 -13.72 7.18 12.28
N ASP A 137 -13.89 6.47 11.17
CA ASP A 137 -13.14 5.25 10.88
C ASP A 137 -11.66 5.57 10.60
N GLU A 138 -11.35 6.63 9.86
CA GLU A 138 -9.97 7.09 9.62
C GLU A 138 -9.31 7.59 10.90
N VAL A 139 -10.05 8.33 11.74
CA VAL A 139 -9.58 8.79 13.04
C VAL A 139 -9.26 7.59 13.95
N ALA A 140 -10.14 6.59 14.01
CA ALA A 140 -9.92 5.39 14.79
C ALA A 140 -8.69 4.61 14.32
N LEU A 141 -8.55 4.40 13.00
CA LEU A 141 -7.39 3.73 12.40
C LEU A 141 -6.08 4.48 12.72
N GLN A 142 -6.06 5.80 12.54
CA GLN A 142 -4.85 6.59 12.84
C GLN A 142 -4.45 6.51 14.32
N HIS A 143 -5.43 6.52 15.23
CA HIS A 143 -5.14 6.33 16.66
C HIS A 143 -4.63 4.92 16.98
N LEU A 144 -5.18 3.88 16.31
CA LEU A 144 -4.66 2.51 16.44
C LEU A 144 -3.21 2.42 15.95
N LEU A 145 -2.90 2.98 14.78
CA LEU A 145 -1.53 2.97 14.24
C LEU A 145 -0.55 3.71 15.16
N SER A 146 -0.95 4.86 15.69
CA SER A 146 -0.15 5.63 16.65
C SER A 146 0.08 4.88 17.97
N LEU A 147 -0.92 4.13 18.46
CA LEU A 147 -0.80 3.26 19.63
C LEU A 147 0.11 2.05 19.34
N ALA A 148 -0.08 1.42 18.18
CA ALA A 148 0.63 0.21 17.78
C ALA A 148 2.12 0.46 17.48
N CYS A 149 2.43 1.62 16.92
CA CYS A 149 3.74 1.95 16.36
C CYS A 149 4.25 3.31 16.86
N PRO A 150 4.33 3.56 18.20
CA PRO A 150 4.60 4.90 18.75
C PRO A 150 5.98 5.44 18.34
N ASP A 151 6.97 4.57 18.23
CA ASP A 151 8.36 4.93 17.88
C ASP A 151 8.72 4.59 16.43
N HIS A 152 7.74 4.17 15.62
CA HIS A 152 7.96 3.83 14.22
C HIS A 152 7.22 4.79 13.29
N ALA A 153 7.80 5.04 12.11
CA ALA A 153 7.21 5.94 11.13
C ALA A 153 5.79 5.53 10.68
N TYR A 154 5.44 4.24 10.74
CA TYR A 154 4.10 3.75 10.40
C TYR A 154 3.00 4.14 11.41
N GLY A 155 3.37 4.68 12.55
CA GLY A 155 2.41 5.28 13.48
C GLY A 155 2.05 6.74 13.15
N ARG A 156 2.76 7.37 12.19
CA ARG A 156 2.51 8.76 11.79
C ARG A 156 1.50 8.83 10.66
N PRO A 157 0.65 9.88 10.60
CA PRO A 157 -0.31 10.03 9.51
C PRO A 157 0.40 10.34 8.18
N ILE A 158 -0.02 9.66 7.10
CA ILE A 158 0.48 9.91 5.73
C ILE A 158 0.09 11.31 5.26
N LEU A 159 -1.13 11.75 5.58
CA LEU A 159 -1.60 13.12 5.26
C LEU A 159 -0.83 14.21 6.02
N GLY A 160 -0.08 13.82 7.04
CA GLY A 160 0.71 14.74 7.84
C GLY A 160 -0.08 15.42 8.97
N ARG A 161 0.57 16.39 9.59
CA ARG A 161 0.01 17.20 10.65
C ARG A 161 -0.22 18.62 10.17
N ARG A 162 -1.32 19.24 10.56
CA ARG A 162 -1.72 20.58 10.15
C ARG A 162 -0.62 21.63 10.35
N GLU A 163 0.07 21.60 11.48
CA GLU A 163 1.14 22.54 11.81
C GLU A 163 2.32 22.42 10.84
N ALA A 164 2.71 21.19 10.48
CA ALA A 164 3.77 20.94 9.52
C ALA A 164 3.36 21.38 8.11
N LEU A 165 2.15 21.02 7.65
CA LEU A 165 1.62 21.42 6.35
C LEU A 165 1.57 22.94 6.17
N LEU A 166 1.23 23.69 7.25
CA LEU A 166 1.23 25.15 7.22
C LEU A 166 2.64 25.76 7.16
N ALA A 167 3.66 25.04 7.65
CA ALA A 167 5.04 25.51 7.70
C ALA A 167 5.85 25.19 6.44
N HIS A 168 5.46 24.15 5.66
CA HIS A 168 6.21 23.72 4.49
C HIS A 168 6.41 24.80 3.44
N THR A 169 7.55 24.74 2.76
CA THR A 169 7.93 25.64 1.68
C THR A 169 8.21 24.86 0.37
N PRO A 170 8.12 25.52 -0.80
CA PRO A 170 8.52 24.91 -2.06
C PRO A 170 9.97 24.43 -2.09
N GLU A 171 10.86 25.14 -1.39
CA GLU A 171 12.29 24.81 -1.30
C GLU A 171 12.50 23.50 -0.51
N GLU A 172 11.85 23.34 0.65
CA GLU A 172 11.88 22.10 1.44
C GLU A 172 11.32 20.92 0.62
N MET A 173 10.25 21.13 -0.14
CA MET A 173 9.68 20.12 -1.01
C MET A 173 10.64 19.75 -2.16
N ALA A 174 11.33 20.72 -2.75
CA ALA A 174 12.35 20.48 -3.77
C ALA A 174 13.53 19.67 -3.19
N ASP A 175 13.96 20.00 -1.98
CA ASP A 175 15.01 19.26 -1.26
C ASP A 175 14.58 17.84 -0.94
N PHE A 176 13.32 17.63 -0.50
CA PHE A 176 12.74 16.30 -0.25
C PHE A 176 12.72 15.47 -1.55
N HIS A 177 12.21 16.04 -2.65
CA HIS A 177 12.21 15.39 -3.96
C HIS A 177 13.64 15.03 -4.39
N GLY A 178 14.58 15.97 -4.34
CA GLY A 178 15.98 15.76 -4.73
C GLY A 178 16.70 14.73 -3.86
N ARG A 179 16.32 14.58 -2.60
CA ARG A 179 16.89 13.63 -1.64
C ARG A 179 16.34 12.21 -1.80
N LEU A 180 15.14 12.04 -2.33
CA LEU A 180 14.46 10.73 -2.38
C LEU A 180 14.30 10.18 -3.79
N TYR A 181 14.06 11.02 -4.82
CA TYR A 181 13.84 10.56 -6.19
C TYR A 181 15.18 10.33 -6.91
N GLY A 182 15.89 9.28 -6.53
CA GLY A 182 17.14 8.87 -7.15
C GLY A 182 16.99 7.63 -8.03
N ALA A 183 17.86 7.46 -9.02
CA ALA A 183 17.78 6.36 -9.98
C ALA A 183 17.70 4.99 -9.31
N ASN A 184 18.52 4.73 -8.31
CA ASN A 184 18.56 3.47 -7.58
C ASN A 184 17.38 3.24 -6.61
N ARG A 185 16.44 4.19 -6.54
CA ARG A 185 15.22 4.12 -5.71
C ARG A 185 13.94 4.10 -6.53
N CYS A 186 14.08 4.18 -7.86
CA CYS A 186 12.96 4.22 -8.79
C CYS A 186 12.82 2.90 -9.55
N VAL A 187 11.58 2.49 -9.72
CA VAL A 187 11.19 1.34 -10.54
C VAL A 187 10.12 1.80 -11.53
N LEU A 188 10.31 1.46 -12.79
CA LEU A 188 9.32 1.64 -13.83
C LEU A 188 8.82 0.27 -14.28
N ALA A 189 7.53 0.00 -14.12
CA ALA A 189 6.87 -1.21 -14.57
C ALA A 189 6.00 -0.91 -15.78
N LEU A 190 6.20 -1.65 -16.87
CA LEU A 190 5.52 -1.53 -18.14
C LEU A 190 4.87 -2.85 -18.48
N THR A 191 3.55 -2.89 -18.63
CA THR A 191 2.82 -4.13 -18.94
C THR A 191 1.74 -3.87 -19.99
N GLY A 192 1.56 -4.78 -20.91
CA GLY A 192 0.59 -4.64 -22.00
C GLY A 192 1.20 -4.94 -23.36
N ALA A 193 0.58 -4.46 -24.44
CA ALA A 193 1.11 -4.59 -25.80
C ALA A 193 2.22 -3.56 -26.02
N LEU A 194 3.47 -3.96 -25.76
CA LEU A 194 4.64 -3.07 -25.71
C LEU A 194 5.46 -3.08 -27.00
N ALA A 195 5.40 -4.15 -27.82
CA ALA A 195 6.33 -4.40 -28.92
C ALA A 195 6.44 -3.23 -29.93
N ASP A 196 5.33 -2.62 -30.31
CA ASP A 196 5.28 -1.52 -31.28
C ASP A 196 4.95 -0.17 -30.62
N ALA A 197 5.03 -0.08 -29.29
CA ALA A 197 4.63 1.11 -28.54
C ALA A 197 5.69 2.24 -28.53
N GLY A 198 6.87 2.03 -29.10
CA GLY A 198 7.92 3.06 -29.22
C GLY A 198 8.59 3.44 -27.89
N LEU A 199 8.48 2.61 -26.87
CA LEU A 199 8.93 2.91 -25.50
C LEU A 199 10.43 3.00 -25.36
N ASP A 200 11.21 2.19 -26.12
CA ASP A 200 12.68 2.16 -26.03
C ASP A 200 13.30 3.54 -26.34
N ALA A 201 12.81 4.23 -27.38
CA ALA A 201 13.29 5.56 -27.74
C ALA A 201 13.02 6.61 -26.64
N VAL A 202 11.89 6.49 -25.93
CA VAL A 202 11.57 7.34 -24.78
C VAL A 202 12.52 7.04 -23.63
N LEU A 203 12.73 5.77 -23.30
CA LEU A 203 13.62 5.35 -22.21
C LEU A 203 15.06 5.81 -22.40
N GLU A 204 15.57 5.80 -23.63
CA GLU A 204 16.93 6.28 -23.95
C GLU A 204 17.14 7.77 -23.69
N SER A 205 16.09 8.59 -23.86
CA SER A 205 16.18 10.06 -23.83
C SER A 205 15.50 10.75 -22.66
N CYS A 206 14.72 10.00 -21.85
CA CYS A 206 13.91 10.55 -20.76
C CYS A 206 14.74 11.04 -19.55
N ALA A 207 14.10 11.72 -18.62
CA ALA A 207 14.73 12.20 -17.39
C ALA A 207 15.28 11.04 -16.53
N LEU A 208 14.60 9.88 -16.51
CA LEU A 208 15.02 8.70 -15.73
C LEU A 208 16.40 8.16 -16.18
N SER A 209 16.74 8.23 -17.48
CA SER A 209 18.04 7.78 -17.99
C SER A 209 19.21 8.65 -17.51
N ARG A 210 18.92 9.89 -17.12
CA ARG A 210 19.92 10.88 -16.64
C ARG A 210 19.89 11.07 -15.13
N LEU A 211 18.93 10.45 -14.45
CA LEU A 211 18.76 10.59 -13.01
C LEU A 211 19.96 9.99 -12.28
N ALA A 212 20.53 10.74 -11.34
CA ALA A 212 21.66 10.27 -10.54
C ALA A 212 21.23 9.22 -9.53
N ALA A 213 22.13 8.28 -9.22
CA ALA A 213 21.97 7.43 -8.04
C ALA A 213 22.20 8.27 -6.79
N LEU A 214 21.44 7.98 -5.76
CA LEU A 214 21.55 8.59 -4.44
C LEU A 214 22.23 7.63 -3.44
N PRO A 215 22.82 8.15 -2.33
CA PRO A 215 23.32 7.30 -1.26
C PRO A 215 22.25 6.34 -0.77
N GLU A 216 22.65 5.15 -0.32
CA GLU A 216 21.73 4.18 0.28
C GLU A 216 20.95 4.81 1.45
N LEU A 217 19.68 4.48 1.54
CA LEU A 217 18.87 4.88 2.69
C LEU A 217 19.32 4.06 3.91
N PRO A 218 19.30 4.65 5.11
CA PRO A 218 19.55 3.89 6.30
C PRO A 218 18.52 2.76 6.44
N ASP A 219 18.98 1.61 6.95
CA ASP A 219 18.08 0.50 7.25
C ASP A 219 17.01 0.96 8.24
N SER A 220 15.77 0.66 7.95
CA SER A 220 14.68 0.90 8.90
C SER A 220 14.73 -0.13 10.03
N ALA A 221 14.44 0.31 11.24
CA ALA A 221 14.20 -0.62 12.34
C ALA A 221 13.03 -1.57 11.95
N PRO A 222 13.15 -2.87 12.27
CA PRO A 222 12.03 -3.78 12.07
C PRO A 222 10.79 -3.31 12.83
N LEU A 223 9.65 -3.37 12.16
CA LEU A 223 8.37 -3.05 12.77
C LEU A 223 8.11 -3.92 14.00
N ARG A 224 7.74 -3.28 15.09
CA ARG A 224 7.20 -3.92 16.28
C ARG A 224 5.88 -3.23 16.62
N VAL A 225 4.90 -4.04 16.99
CA VAL A 225 3.65 -3.52 17.53
C VAL A 225 3.76 -3.53 19.05
N GLU A 226 3.57 -2.38 19.66
CA GLU A 226 3.50 -2.25 21.11
C GLU A 226 2.10 -2.64 21.58
N PRO A 227 1.96 -3.69 22.43
CA PRO A 227 0.66 -4.03 23.00
C PRO A 227 0.12 -2.89 23.86
N GLY A 228 -1.14 -2.58 23.68
CA GLY A 228 -1.78 -1.51 24.44
C GLY A 228 -3.27 -1.47 24.18
N GLU A 229 -3.99 -0.71 25.01
CA GLU A 229 -5.43 -0.54 24.88
C GLU A 229 -5.79 0.95 24.90
N LEU A 230 -6.66 1.35 23.98
CA LEU A 230 -7.19 2.69 23.90
C LEU A 230 -8.71 2.64 23.72
N ARG A 231 -9.43 3.47 24.43
CA ARG A 231 -10.87 3.67 24.23
C ARG A 231 -11.11 5.13 23.85
N LEU A 232 -11.83 5.31 22.74
CA LEU A 232 -12.22 6.61 22.23
C LEU A 232 -13.74 6.73 22.15
N THR A 233 -14.24 7.94 22.32
CA THR A 233 -15.61 8.30 21.97
C THR A 233 -15.55 9.26 20.80
N LEU A 234 -16.12 8.86 19.65
CA LEU A 234 -16.02 9.59 18.42
C LEU A 234 -17.39 10.13 17.99
N PRO A 235 -17.47 11.42 17.67
CA PRO A 235 -18.69 11.97 17.08
C PRO A 235 -18.95 11.34 15.70
N ARG A 236 -20.22 11.27 15.30
CA ARG A 236 -20.66 10.71 14.01
C ARG A 236 -20.41 9.20 13.82
N LEU A 237 -19.85 8.51 14.79
CA LEU A 237 -19.78 7.06 14.75
C LEU A 237 -21.17 6.51 15.08
N GLU A 238 -21.71 5.61 14.25
CA GLU A 238 -23.07 5.06 14.45
C GLU A 238 -23.02 3.75 15.26
N SER A 239 -22.05 2.89 15.00
CA SER A 239 -21.85 1.60 15.68
C SER A 239 -20.46 1.56 16.31
N ALA A 240 -20.26 0.77 17.36
CA ALA A 240 -18.94 0.60 17.96
C ALA A 240 -17.96 -0.10 17.00
N ARG A 241 -16.68 0.25 17.11
CA ARG A 241 -15.57 -0.39 16.39
C ARG A 241 -14.62 -1.02 17.38
N LEU A 242 -14.28 -2.28 17.15
CA LEU A 242 -13.13 -2.92 17.77
C LEU A 242 -12.04 -3.06 16.71
N LEU A 243 -10.93 -2.35 16.88
CA LEU A 243 -9.77 -2.46 16.00
C LEU A 243 -8.63 -3.12 16.75
N MET A 244 -7.92 -4.03 16.08
CA MET A 244 -6.73 -4.69 16.62
C MET A 244 -5.61 -4.73 15.58
N ALA A 245 -4.38 -4.51 16.01
CA ALA A 245 -3.20 -4.54 15.13
C ALA A 245 -2.14 -5.49 15.65
N TRP A 246 -1.51 -6.25 14.73
CA TRP A 246 -0.37 -7.15 15.01
C TRP A 246 0.73 -6.99 13.97
N ALA A 247 1.98 -7.18 14.41
CA ALA A 247 3.12 -7.23 13.51
C ALA A 247 3.19 -8.57 12.77
N MET A 248 3.36 -8.50 11.44
CA MET A 248 3.50 -9.62 10.53
C MET A 248 4.85 -9.58 9.79
N PRO A 249 5.23 -10.63 9.06
CA PRO A 249 6.46 -10.66 8.30
C PRO A 249 6.60 -9.49 7.34
N ALA A 250 7.84 -9.00 7.18
CA ALA A 250 8.15 -7.89 6.29
C ALA A 250 7.99 -8.27 4.81
N ALA A 251 7.77 -7.27 3.96
CA ALA A 251 7.63 -7.44 2.52
C ALA A 251 8.77 -8.26 1.88
N CYS A 252 10.00 -8.22 2.40
CA CYS A 252 11.12 -9.02 1.88
C CYS A 252 11.01 -10.52 2.18
N ASP A 253 10.24 -10.93 3.17
CA ASP A 253 9.96 -12.33 3.52
C ASP A 253 8.68 -12.81 2.80
N LEU A 254 8.81 -13.17 1.52
CA LEU A 254 7.65 -13.63 0.73
C LEU A 254 6.95 -14.83 1.36
N ASP A 255 7.72 -15.79 1.86
CA ASP A 255 7.14 -17.01 2.44
C ASP A 255 6.32 -16.67 3.69
N GLY A 256 6.87 -15.85 4.60
CA GLY A 256 6.14 -15.37 5.77
C GLY A 256 4.91 -14.51 5.42
N VAL A 257 5.00 -13.65 4.39
CA VAL A 257 3.86 -12.86 3.91
C VAL A 257 2.75 -13.79 3.39
N MET A 258 3.08 -14.83 2.64
CA MET A 258 2.10 -15.80 2.16
C MET A 258 1.44 -16.58 3.30
N GLY A 259 2.20 -16.89 4.36
CA GLY A 259 1.65 -17.47 5.58
C GLY A 259 0.68 -16.52 6.30
N ALA A 260 1.04 -15.23 6.37
CA ALA A 260 0.16 -14.21 6.97
C ALA A 260 -1.14 -14.04 6.16
N ASP A 261 -1.07 -14.02 4.83
CA ASP A 261 -2.22 -13.95 3.92
C ASP A 261 -3.15 -15.18 4.08
N LEU A 262 -2.57 -16.38 4.22
CA LEU A 262 -3.33 -17.57 4.57
C LEU A 262 -4.03 -17.46 5.94
N ALA A 263 -3.38 -16.84 6.92
CA ALA A 263 -3.94 -16.65 8.27
C ALA A 263 -5.12 -15.69 8.26
N THR A 264 -4.99 -14.54 7.57
CA THR A 264 -6.07 -13.56 7.45
C THR A 264 -7.26 -14.14 6.68
N SER A 265 -7.00 -14.85 5.58
CA SER A 265 -8.03 -15.54 4.80
C SER A 265 -8.77 -16.63 5.62
N LEU A 266 -8.04 -17.42 6.40
CA LEU A 266 -8.65 -18.44 7.28
C LEU A 266 -9.58 -17.81 8.31
N LEU A 267 -9.19 -16.66 8.85
CA LEU A 267 -9.90 -15.99 9.94
C LEU A 267 -11.08 -15.16 9.46
N ALA A 268 -10.93 -14.38 8.38
CA ALA A 268 -11.93 -13.37 8.03
C ALA A 268 -12.41 -13.39 6.57
N GLU A 269 -11.77 -14.12 5.65
CA GLU A 269 -12.19 -14.09 4.25
C GLU A 269 -13.37 -15.01 3.97
N GLY A 270 -14.51 -14.39 3.64
CA GLY A 270 -15.75 -15.06 3.26
C GLY A 270 -16.56 -15.63 4.44
N ARG A 271 -17.83 -15.97 4.16
CA ARG A 271 -18.85 -16.34 5.17
C ARG A 271 -18.50 -17.56 6.02
N ARG A 272 -17.58 -18.41 5.58
CA ARG A 272 -17.16 -19.63 6.27
C ARG A 272 -15.80 -19.52 6.96
N SER A 273 -15.21 -18.33 6.98
CA SER A 273 -14.03 -18.03 7.78
C SER A 273 -14.39 -18.03 9.27
N ARG A 274 -13.41 -18.29 10.13
CA ARG A 274 -13.71 -18.59 11.55
C ARG A 274 -14.36 -17.44 12.30
N LEU A 275 -13.89 -16.20 12.08
CA LEU A 275 -14.46 -15.01 12.74
C LEU A 275 -15.82 -14.67 12.16
N VAL A 276 -15.95 -14.65 10.83
CA VAL A 276 -17.23 -14.33 10.17
C VAL A 276 -18.30 -15.35 10.53
N ASP A 277 -17.99 -16.66 10.44
CA ASP A 277 -18.95 -17.73 10.81
C ASP A 277 -19.35 -17.61 12.27
N ARG A 278 -18.38 -17.41 13.18
CA ARG A 278 -18.67 -17.35 14.61
C ARG A 278 -19.44 -16.11 15.01
N LEU A 279 -18.95 -14.92 14.65
CA LEU A 279 -19.46 -13.65 15.16
C LEU A 279 -20.71 -13.18 14.41
N ARG A 280 -20.69 -13.29 13.06
CA ARG A 280 -21.78 -12.79 12.23
C ARG A 280 -22.86 -13.81 11.96
N GLU A 281 -22.49 -15.05 11.58
CA GLU A 281 -23.47 -16.05 11.14
C GLU A 281 -24.10 -16.78 12.34
N GLN A 282 -23.31 -17.21 13.34
CA GLN A 282 -23.81 -17.97 14.50
C GLN A 282 -24.34 -17.05 15.62
N LEU A 283 -23.49 -16.17 16.15
CA LEU A 283 -23.83 -15.32 17.30
C LEU A 283 -24.62 -14.07 16.89
N ARG A 284 -24.36 -13.53 15.69
CA ARG A 284 -24.98 -12.30 15.17
C ARG A 284 -24.75 -11.08 16.06
N ILE A 285 -23.56 -10.98 16.62
CA ILE A 285 -23.13 -9.87 17.50
C ILE A 285 -22.26 -8.83 16.78
N VAL A 286 -22.01 -9.00 15.48
CA VAL A 286 -21.32 -8.03 14.62
C VAL A 286 -22.10 -7.81 13.33
N GLU A 287 -21.99 -6.61 12.77
CA GLU A 287 -22.42 -6.29 11.42
C GLU A 287 -21.40 -6.82 10.41
N SER A 288 -20.11 -6.53 10.65
CA SER A 288 -18.97 -7.06 9.91
C SER A 288 -17.81 -7.40 10.83
N VAL A 289 -16.93 -8.27 10.34
CA VAL A 289 -15.60 -8.50 10.87
C VAL A 289 -14.66 -8.81 9.72
N ASP A 290 -13.60 -8.02 9.63
CA ASP A 290 -12.61 -8.06 8.58
C ASP A 290 -11.21 -8.16 9.19
N LEU A 291 -10.26 -8.75 8.48
CA LEU A 291 -8.86 -8.86 8.90
C LEU A 291 -7.99 -8.77 7.67
N ASP A 292 -7.35 -7.63 7.50
CA ASP A 292 -6.55 -7.30 6.34
C ASP A 292 -5.05 -7.37 6.64
N LEU A 293 -4.27 -7.75 5.62
CA LEU A 293 -2.81 -7.76 5.68
C LEU A 293 -2.23 -6.58 4.89
N HIS A 294 -1.66 -5.61 5.58
CA HIS A 294 -0.95 -4.49 4.98
C HIS A 294 0.53 -4.82 4.89
N VAL A 295 0.98 -5.20 3.69
CA VAL A 295 2.38 -5.61 3.44
C VAL A 295 3.25 -4.38 3.27
N MET A 296 4.29 -4.26 4.13
CA MET A 296 5.19 -3.10 4.15
C MET A 296 6.64 -3.55 4.32
N GLU A 297 7.58 -2.66 4.02
CA GLU A 297 9.01 -2.99 3.91
C GLU A 297 9.65 -3.36 5.25
N SER A 298 9.36 -2.63 6.33
CA SER A 298 9.97 -2.85 7.66
C SER A 298 9.27 -3.93 8.49
N GLY A 299 8.13 -4.40 8.04
CA GLY A 299 7.24 -5.37 8.68
C GLY A 299 5.81 -5.06 8.28
N SER A 300 4.97 -6.07 8.12
CA SER A 300 3.56 -5.91 7.76
C SER A 300 2.68 -5.76 9.00
N LEU A 301 1.47 -5.27 8.82
CA LEU A 301 0.43 -5.20 9.84
C LEU A 301 -0.76 -6.08 9.45
N ALA A 302 -1.20 -6.94 10.36
CA ALA A 302 -2.55 -7.50 10.31
C ALA A 302 -3.46 -6.57 11.10
N LEU A 303 -4.50 -6.04 10.44
CA LEU A 303 -5.48 -5.12 11.01
C LEU A 303 -6.84 -5.78 11.03
N LEU A 304 -7.39 -6.00 12.23
CA LEU A 304 -8.73 -6.49 12.41
C LEU A 304 -9.66 -5.33 12.74
N GLU A 305 -10.81 -5.30 12.07
CA GLU A 305 -11.93 -4.43 12.42
C GLU A 305 -13.17 -5.26 12.63
N ALA A 306 -13.90 -5.00 13.72
CA ALA A 306 -15.23 -5.56 13.96
C ALA A 306 -16.20 -4.42 14.30
N ILE A 307 -17.33 -4.39 13.57
CA ILE A 307 -18.40 -3.40 13.74
C ILE A 307 -19.54 -4.05 14.50
N CYS A 308 -19.98 -3.44 15.60
CA CYS A 308 -21.04 -4.02 16.44
C CYS A 308 -21.83 -2.93 17.21
N GLU A 309 -22.92 -3.33 17.80
CA GLU A 309 -23.60 -2.49 18.80
C GLU A 309 -22.69 -2.28 20.03
N PRO A 310 -22.70 -1.09 20.66
CA PRO A 310 -21.85 -0.79 21.81
C PRO A 310 -21.95 -1.81 22.95
N ASP A 311 -23.14 -2.33 23.23
CA ASP A 311 -23.39 -3.32 24.30
C ASP A 311 -22.80 -4.70 23.99
N GLU A 312 -22.57 -5.01 22.70
CA GLU A 312 -21.98 -6.29 22.25
C GLU A 312 -20.46 -6.28 22.26
N LEU A 313 -19.81 -5.12 22.31
CA LEU A 313 -18.36 -4.97 22.21
C LEU A 313 -17.57 -5.89 23.16
N PRO A 314 -17.94 -6.04 24.46
CA PRO A 314 -17.25 -6.97 25.36
C PRO A 314 -17.39 -8.45 24.94
N ALA A 315 -18.54 -8.81 24.36
CA ALA A 315 -18.79 -10.16 23.85
C ALA A 315 -17.96 -10.42 22.57
N VAL A 316 -17.94 -9.46 21.65
CA VAL A 316 -17.14 -9.52 20.40
C VAL A 316 -15.67 -9.72 20.73
N ARG A 317 -15.10 -8.90 21.60
CA ARG A 317 -13.69 -9.00 22.02
C ARG A 317 -13.37 -10.38 22.64
N ARG A 318 -14.22 -10.88 23.52
CA ARG A 318 -14.05 -12.19 24.14
C ARG A 318 -14.10 -13.33 23.11
N GLU A 319 -15.06 -13.29 22.18
CA GLU A 319 -15.21 -14.34 21.18
C GLU A 319 -14.06 -14.33 20.15
N ILE A 320 -13.57 -13.15 19.74
CA ILE A 320 -12.35 -13.03 18.91
C ILE A 320 -11.18 -13.71 19.63
N GLY A 321 -10.95 -13.37 20.91
CA GLY A 321 -9.89 -13.99 21.71
C GLY A 321 -10.04 -15.51 21.79
N ALA A 322 -11.27 -16.02 21.96
CA ALA A 322 -11.53 -17.45 21.99
C ALA A 322 -11.26 -18.14 20.65
N VAL A 323 -11.63 -17.53 19.51
CA VAL A 323 -11.35 -18.06 18.17
C VAL A 323 -9.84 -18.14 17.92
N LEU A 324 -9.09 -17.08 18.23
CA LEU A 324 -7.63 -17.03 18.06
C LEU A 324 -6.93 -18.06 18.95
N HIS A 325 -7.33 -18.15 20.22
CA HIS A 325 -6.77 -19.14 21.15
C HIS A 325 -7.04 -20.58 20.70
N ASN A 326 -8.25 -20.88 20.25
CA ASN A 326 -8.61 -22.22 19.78
C ASN A 326 -7.84 -22.62 18.52
N LEU A 327 -7.41 -21.66 17.70
CA LEU A 327 -6.57 -21.91 16.53
C LEU A 327 -5.16 -22.35 16.90
N THR A 328 -4.57 -21.75 17.93
CA THR A 328 -3.23 -22.17 18.40
C THR A 328 -3.26 -23.55 19.10
N ALA A 329 -4.42 -23.98 19.59
CA ALA A 329 -4.59 -25.26 20.29
C ALA A 329 -5.18 -26.37 19.40
N GLY A 330 -5.74 -26.05 18.23
CA GLY A 330 -6.53 -26.95 17.40
C GLY A 330 -6.02 -27.12 15.97
N ALA A 331 -6.38 -28.25 15.34
CA ALA A 331 -6.04 -28.53 13.96
C ALA A 331 -6.96 -27.75 12.99
N ILE A 332 -6.40 -27.34 11.84
CA ILE A 332 -7.16 -26.82 10.71
C ILE A 332 -7.67 -28.01 9.89
N GLY A 333 -8.99 -28.05 9.67
CA GLY A 333 -9.62 -29.15 8.91
C GLY A 333 -9.18 -29.16 7.43
N PRO A 334 -9.06 -30.34 6.78
CA PRO A 334 -8.59 -30.40 5.38
C PRO A 334 -9.43 -29.57 4.40
N ALA A 335 -10.76 -29.58 4.54
CA ALA A 335 -11.66 -28.81 3.68
C ALA A 335 -11.53 -27.30 3.89
N GLU A 336 -11.34 -26.86 5.12
CA GLU A 336 -11.09 -25.48 5.51
C GLU A 336 -9.75 -24.98 4.98
N TRP A 337 -8.71 -25.79 5.15
CA TRP A 337 -7.37 -25.52 4.61
C TRP A 337 -7.38 -25.36 3.09
N GLN A 338 -8.02 -26.30 2.39
CA GLN A 338 -8.13 -26.26 0.94
C GLN A 338 -8.88 -25.02 0.45
N ARG A 339 -9.99 -24.64 1.13
CA ARG A 339 -10.74 -23.42 0.83
C ARG A 339 -9.85 -22.19 0.95
N CYS A 340 -9.14 -22.03 2.07
CA CYS A 340 -8.26 -20.91 2.35
C CYS A 340 -7.17 -20.80 1.26
N ARG A 341 -6.46 -21.87 0.95
CA ARG A 341 -5.45 -21.90 -0.12
C ARG A 341 -6.03 -21.50 -1.48
N HIS A 342 -7.25 -21.93 -1.81
CA HIS A 342 -7.89 -21.55 -3.07
C HIS A 342 -8.22 -20.05 -3.11
N LEU A 343 -8.70 -19.46 -2.03
CA LEU A 343 -9.01 -18.03 -1.96
C LEU A 343 -7.75 -17.21 -2.18
N VAL A 344 -6.70 -17.43 -1.41
CA VAL A 344 -5.42 -16.74 -1.54
C VAL A 344 -4.82 -16.92 -2.94
N ALA A 345 -4.76 -18.17 -3.44
CA ALA A 345 -4.23 -18.45 -4.78
C ALA A 345 -5.04 -17.74 -5.88
N ASN A 346 -6.37 -17.66 -5.74
CA ASN A 346 -7.21 -16.98 -6.73
C ASN A 346 -7.08 -15.46 -6.65
N GLY A 347 -6.90 -14.87 -5.47
CA GLY A 347 -6.58 -13.45 -5.33
C GLY A 347 -5.34 -13.07 -6.15
N TYR A 348 -4.26 -13.84 -6.04
CA TYR A 348 -3.06 -13.65 -6.87
C TYR A 348 -3.32 -13.88 -8.36
N ARG A 349 -4.10 -14.90 -8.73
CA ARG A 349 -4.44 -15.15 -10.14
C ARG A 349 -5.23 -13.98 -10.73
N PHE A 350 -6.17 -13.40 -9.98
CA PHE A 350 -6.93 -12.23 -10.43
C PHE A 350 -6.04 -11.00 -10.65
N SER A 351 -5.01 -10.79 -9.82
CA SER A 351 -4.02 -9.73 -10.09
C SER A 351 -3.25 -9.95 -11.40
N LEU A 352 -3.14 -11.19 -11.88
CA LEU A 352 -2.48 -11.53 -13.13
C LEU A 352 -3.40 -11.47 -14.38
N GLU A 353 -4.66 -11.05 -14.25
CA GLU A 353 -5.60 -10.98 -15.38
C GLU A 353 -5.54 -9.63 -16.12
N SER A 354 -4.98 -8.59 -15.50
CA SER A 354 -4.93 -7.27 -16.10
C SER A 354 -3.51 -6.71 -16.17
N PRO A 355 -3.20 -5.87 -17.18
CA PRO A 355 -1.94 -5.14 -17.22
C PRO A 355 -1.65 -4.38 -15.93
N ALA A 356 -2.65 -3.69 -15.37
CA ALA A 356 -2.51 -2.92 -14.12
C ALA A 356 -2.14 -3.82 -12.93
N GLY A 357 -2.85 -4.93 -12.71
CA GLY A 357 -2.54 -5.86 -11.63
C GLY A 357 -1.13 -6.45 -11.74
N MET A 358 -0.69 -6.76 -12.98
CA MET A 358 0.67 -7.24 -13.21
C MET A 358 1.72 -6.15 -12.98
N ALA A 359 1.46 -4.90 -13.43
CA ALA A 359 2.37 -3.77 -13.22
C ALA A 359 2.58 -3.50 -11.73
N GLY A 360 1.49 -3.45 -10.95
CA GLY A 360 1.55 -3.28 -9.50
C GLY A 360 2.34 -4.39 -8.81
N LEU A 361 2.11 -5.64 -9.20
CA LEU A 361 2.82 -6.79 -8.63
C LEU A 361 4.33 -6.74 -8.92
N ILE A 362 4.74 -6.53 -10.18
CA ILE A 362 6.17 -6.52 -10.54
C ILE A 362 6.86 -5.26 -10.05
N GLY A 363 6.16 -4.11 -10.04
CA GLY A 363 6.67 -2.82 -9.58
C GLY A 363 6.99 -2.85 -8.08
N SER A 364 6.01 -3.22 -7.26
CA SER A 364 6.19 -3.32 -5.80
C SER A 364 7.26 -4.35 -5.40
N GLN A 365 7.27 -5.53 -6.02
CA GLN A 365 8.31 -6.53 -5.76
C GLN A 365 9.71 -6.01 -6.08
N ALA A 366 9.86 -5.30 -7.20
CA ALA A 366 11.15 -4.74 -7.57
C ALA A 366 11.58 -3.58 -6.67
N LEU A 367 10.64 -2.77 -6.20
CA LEU A 367 10.89 -1.71 -5.24
C LEU A 367 11.47 -2.26 -3.94
N TRP A 368 10.94 -3.38 -3.47
CA TRP A 368 11.46 -4.12 -2.31
C TRP A 368 12.68 -5.00 -2.62
N GLN A 369 13.35 -4.74 -3.75
CA GLN A 369 14.55 -5.45 -4.21
C GLN A 369 14.35 -6.97 -4.43
N ARG A 370 13.12 -7.43 -4.57
CA ARG A 370 12.81 -8.81 -4.87
C ARG A 370 13.04 -9.08 -6.36
N ARG A 371 13.72 -10.17 -6.66
CA ARG A 371 13.91 -10.68 -8.03
C ARG A 371 13.18 -12.01 -8.14
N LEU A 372 11.86 -11.96 -8.11
CA LEU A 372 11.03 -13.15 -8.05
C LEU A 372 10.26 -13.32 -9.35
N PRO A 373 10.08 -14.57 -9.81
CA PRO A 373 9.14 -14.89 -10.87
C PRO A 373 7.72 -14.44 -10.52
N LEU A 374 6.89 -14.14 -11.53
CA LEU A 374 5.48 -13.84 -11.31
C LEU A 374 4.72 -14.94 -10.54
N ALA A 375 5.11 -16.19 -10.75
CA ALA A 375 4.52 -17.32 -10.05
C ALA A 375 5.04 -17.53 -8.62
N ALA A 376 6.02 -16.76 -8.14
CA ALA A 376 6.65 -16.98 -6.84
C ALA A 376 5.66 -16.98 -5.67
N PRO A 377 4.66 -16.06 -5.57
CA PRO A 377 3.66 -16.13 -4.51
C PRO A 377 2.87 -17.45 -4.53
N LEU A 378 2.46 -17.92 -5.72
CA LEU A 378 1.73 -19.19 -5.86
C LEU A 378 2.61 -20.39 -5.50
N GLN A 379 3.91 -20.37 -5.85
CA GLN A 379 4.86 -21.41 -5.48
C GLN A 379 5.12 -21.42 -3.96
N ALA A 380 5.23 -20.27 -3.32
CA ALA A 380 5.38 -20.18 -1.87
C ALA A 380 4.19 -20.79 -1.12
N LEU A 381 2.94 -20.63 -1.64
CA LEU A 381 1.75 -21.27 -1.07
C LEU A 381 1.84 -22.79 -1.01
N ASP A 382 2.55 -23.42 -1.95
CA ASP A 382 2.69 -24.89 -1.98
C ASP A 382 3.56 -25.42 -0.82
N GLY A 383 4.40 -24.58 -0.24
CA GLY A 383 5.20 -24.89 0.94
C GLY A 383 4.46 -24.81 2.29
N TRP A 384 3.22 -24.30 2.28
CA TRP A 384 2.43 -24.15 3.50
C TRP A 384 1.51 -25.33 3.75
N ALA A 385 1.44 -25.72 5.03
CA ALA A 385 0.49 -26.68 5.58
C ALA A 385 -0.21 -26.07 6.80
N GLY A 386 -1.36 -26.63 7.18
CA GLY A 386 -2.13 -26.12 8.30
C GLY A 386 -1.36 -26.13 9.61
N GLU A 387 -0.57 -27.19 9.84
CA GLU A 387 0.29 -27.33 11.03
C GLU A 387 1.35 -26.23 11.07
N ARG A 388 2.02 -25.97 9.95
CA ARG A 388 3.02 -24.90 9.85
C ARG A 388 2.40 -23.52 10.10
N LEU A 389 1.18 -23.27 9.60
CA LEU A 389 0.47 -22.02 9.84
C LEU A 389 0.20 -21.80 11.34
N VAL A 390 -0.24 -22.86 12.03
CA VAL A 390 -0.48 -22.84 13.47
C VAL A 390 0.81 -22.62 14.26
N GLU A 391 1.94 -23.16 13.82
CA GLU A 391 3.22 -23.06 14.54
C GLU A 391 3.92 -21.71 14.31
N GLU A 392 3.91 -21.19 13.08
CA GLU A 392 4.75 -20.04 12.70
C GLU A 392 4.01 -18.70 12.67
N ILE A 393 2.73 -18.68 12.26
CA ILE A 393 1.98 -17.43 12.05
C ILE A 393 0.94 -17.18 13.15
N MET A 394 0.14 -18.17 13.54
CA MET A 394 -0.91 -17.96 14.52
C MET A 394 -0.43 -17.39 15.87
N PRO A 395 0.77 -17.71 16.39
CA PRO A 395 1.29 -17.09 17.60
C PRO A 395 1.54 -15.59 17.49
N ARG A 396 1.65 -15.04 16.27
CA ARG A 396 1.76 -13.59 16.04
C ARG A 396 0.45 -12.87 16.29
N LEU A 397 -0.69 -13.55 16.04
CA LEU A 397 -2.05 -13.07 16.25
C LEU A 397 -2.56 -13.29 17.70
N ASP A 398 -1.67 -13.57 18.64
CA ASP A 398 -2.04 -13.63 20.06
C ASP A 398 -2.66 -12.29 20.49
N PRO A 399 -3.90 -12.27 21.04
CA PRO A 399 -4.53 -11.05 21.53
C PRO A 399 -3.70 -10.28 22.57
N ALA A 400 -2.84 -10.96 23.32
CA ALA A 400 -1.94 -10.33 24.29
C ALA A 400 -0.80 -9.50 23.62
N ARG A 401 -0.60 -9.68 22.32
CA ARG A 401 0.40 -8.95 21.52
C ARG A 401 -0.21 -7.82 20.68
N ALA A 402 -1.53 -7.67 20.71
CA ALA A 402 -2.23 -6.67 19.93
C ALA A 402 -2.15 -5.29 20.56
N ALA A 403 -2.07 -4.26 19.71
CA ALA A 403 -2.63 -2.97 20.04
C ALA A 403 -4.14 -3.02 19.79
N VAL A 404 -4.94 -2.56 20.75
CA VAL A 404 -6.41 -2.68 20.74
C VAL A 404 -7.01 -1.29 20.89
N LEU A 405 -7.93 -0.95 20.02
CA LEU A 405 -8.70 0.29 20.11
C LEU A 405 -10.19 -0.02 20.07
N GLU A 406 -10.90 0.52 21.05
CA GLU A 406 -12.36 0.49 21.12
C GLU A 406 -12.88 1.90 20.84
N ALA A 407 -13.52 2.11 19.68
CA ALA A 407 -14.21 3.35 19.36
C ALA A 407 -15.71 3.21 19.60
N LEU A 408 -16.27 4.14 20.33
CA LEU A 408 -17.67 4.18 20.73
C LEU A 408 -18.36 5.41 20.14
N PRO A 409 -19.65 5.31 19.80
CA PRO A 409 -20.49 6.47 19.50
C PRO A 409 -20.49 7.47 20.67
N ALA A 410 -20.60 8.80 20.34
CA ALA A 410 -20.66 9.87 21.33
C ALA A 410 -22.04 9.98 22.02
#